data_cd13f101569d05ed32c24636e1a7bfe4
#
_entry.id   cd13f101569d05ed32c24636e1a7bfe4
#
_cell.length_a   1.000
_cell.length_b   1.000
_cell.length_c   1.000
_cell.angle_alpha   90.00
_cell.angle_beta   90.00
_cell.angle_gamma   90.00
#
_symmetry.space_group_name_H-M   'P 1'
#
loop_
_entity.id
_entity.type
_entity.pdbx_description
1 polymer ?
#
loop_
_entity_poly.entity_id
_entity_poly.type
_entity_poly.pdbx_seq_one_letter_code
_entity_poly.pdbx_strand_id
1 'polypeptide(L)'
;MKTVEQVPEYIRSLIPYEPGKPIEEVEREYGISNSVKLASNENPLGPSPKALAAMRSKLEQLNLYPDGDCFYLRQALSKKLGVAAETLIFGNGSNEIIELAARTFLRPGDEAVMAEQAFVVYQLIVQAVGGRSRAVPLKNFTHDLPALAAAVSTRTRMMFLANPNNPTGTIFRRAEWERFLGQLSPDILLIVDEAYFEYVRDADYPDSLRYHTHERAIITLRTFSKLYGLAGLRIGYGVAPQELISLMQRVRQPFNVNAPAQWAALAALDDAEHVKRSLDANRRGLEFLQKEFTRLRLEFVPSQANFILVRVGRGQEVFQRLLKQGVIVRPTTGYRFPEHVRVTIG
;
A
#
# COMPACT_ATOMS: atom_id res chain seq x y z
N MET A 1 23.33 -10.65 -26.63
CA MET A 1 22.51 -9.91 -27.64
C MET A 1 22.78 -8.43 -27.43
N LYS A 2 23.21 -7.69 -28.46
CA LYS A 2 23.51 -6.24 -28.38
C LYS A 2 22.37 -5.42 -27.71
N THR A 3 21.14 -5.78 -27.96
CA THR A 3 19.97 -5.09 -27.33
C THR A 3 19.98 -5.18 -25.80
N VAL A 4 20.43 -6.29 -25.21
CA VAL A 4 20.52 -6.46 -23.75
C VAL A 4 21.60 -5.56 -23.15
N GLU A 5 22.71 -5.36 -23.89
CA GLU A 5 23.82 -4.51 -23.47
C GLU A 5 23.45 -3.01 -23.46
N GLN A 6 22.44 -2.63 -24.26
CA GLN A 6 21.93 -1.26 -24.34
C GLN A 6 20.92 -0.91 -23.22
N VAL A 7 20.46 -1.90 -22.46
CA VAL A 7 19.54 -1.64 -21.33
C VAL A 7 20.28 -0.86 -20.24
N PRO A 8 19.71 0.24 -19.73
CA PRO A 8 20.33 1.02 -18.66
C PRO A 8 20.68 0.18 -17.44
N GLU A 9 21.80 0.48 -16.78
CA GLU A 9 22.30 -0.26 -15.61
C GLU A 9 21.29 -0.30 -14.48
N TYR A 10 20.54 0.78 -14.24
CA TYR A 10 19.52 0.82 -13.21
C TYR A 10 18.35 -0.14 -13.44
N ILE A 11 18.13 -0.59 -14.69
CA ILE A 11 17.17 -1.66 -15.02
C ILE A 11 17.82 -3.03 -14.86
N ARG A 12 19.08 -3.21 -15.34
CA ARG A 12 19.78 -4.51 -15.27
C ARG A 12 20.04 -4.96 -13.83
N SER A 13 20.32 -4.01 -12.94
CA SER A 13 20.57 -4.24 -11.51
C SER A 13 19.33 -4.31 -10.65
N LEU A 14 18.12 -4.07 -11.22
CA LEU A 14 16.87 -4.09 -10.47
C LEU A 14 16.51 -5.52 -10.07
N ILE A 15 16.30 -5.74 -8.78
CA ILE A 15 15.87 -7.04 -8.24
C ILE A 15 14.35 -7.11 -8.31
N PRO A 16 13.75 -8.07 -9.03
CA PRO A 16 12.30 -8.19 -9.10
C PRO A 16 11.65 -8.40 -7.73
N TYR A 17 10.44 -7.89 -7.56
CA TYR A 17 9.65 -8.13 -6.37
C TYR A 17 9.30 -9.61 -6.23
N GLU A 18 9.61 -10.19 -5.07
CA GLU A 18 9.21 -11.56 -4.74
C GLU A 18 7.84 -11.54 -4.03
N PRO A 19 6.77 -12.03 -4.67
CA PRO A 19 5.47 -12.15 -4.03
C PRO A 19 5.48 -13.22 -2.92
N GLY A 20 4.50 -13.15 -2.02
CA GLY A 20 4.26 -14.26 -1.09
C GLY A 20 3.76 -15.51 -1.84
N LYS A 21 4.14 -16.70 -1.38
CA LYS A 21 3.72 -17.98 -2.00
C LYS A 21 2.18 -18.09 -2.04
N PRO A 22 1.59 -18.48 -3.17
CA PRO A 22 0.18 -18.85 -3.25
C PRO A 22 -0.14 -20.09 -2.41
N ILE A 23 -1.39 -20.25 -1.98
CA ILE A 23 -1.83 -21.41 -1.19
C ILE A 23 -1.59 -22.71 -1.98
N GLU A 24 -2.06 -22.75 -3.22
CA GLU A 24 -1.94 -23.94 -4.09
C GLU A 24 -0.49 -24.36 -4.36
N GLU A 25 0.44 -23.39 -4.38
CA GLU A 25 1.87 -23.70 -4.53
C GLU A 25 2.41 -24.39 -3.29
N VAL A 26 2.08 -23.89 -2.10
CA VAL A 26 2.50 -24.46 -0.81
C VAL A 26 1.90 -25.86 -0.63
N GLU A 27 0.62 -26.02 -0.89
CA GLU A 27 -0.07 -27.30 -0.77
C GLU A 27 0.51 -28.36 -1.71
N ARG A 28 0.81 -27.98 -2.95
CA ARG A 28 1.46 -28.87 -3.94
C ARG A 28 2.90 -29.22 -3.56
N GLU A 29 3.69 -28.24 -3.07
CA GLU A 29 5.11 -28.43 -2.72
C GLU A 29 5.29 -29.33 -1.50
N TYR A 30 4.41 -29.18 -0.49
CA TYR A 30 4.54 -29.90 0.78
C TYR A 30 3.57 -31.08 0.95
N GLY A 31 2.69 -31.32 -0.03
CA GLY A 31 1.71 -32.44 0.04
C GLY A 31 0.69 -32.26 1.16
N ILE A 32 0.30 -31.03 1.47
CA ILE A 32 -0.62 -30.66 2.54
C ILE A 32 -1.90 -30.07 1.97
N SER A 33 -2.91 -29.87 2.81
CA SER A 33 -4.19 -29.23 2.47
C SER A 33 -4.65 -28.30 3.58
N ASN A 34 -5.62 -27.44 3.30
CA ASN A 34 -6.19 -26.46 4.26
C ASN A 34 -5.15 -25.45 4.79
N SER A 35 -4.24 -25.02 3.95
CA SER A 35 -3.25 -24.02 4.29
C SER A 35 -3.90 -22.65 4.56
N VAL A 36 -3.37 -21.92 5.55
CA VAL A 36 -3.83 -20.58 5.93
C VAL A 36 -2.83 -19.53 5.49
N LYS A 37 -3.25 -18.57 4.65
CA LYS A 37 -2.40 -17.51 4.14
C LYS A 37 -2.55 -16.23 4.96
N LEU A 38 -1.52 -15.91 5.75
CA LEU A 38 -1.43 -14.71 6.60
C LEU A 38 -0.26 -13.81 6.15
N ALA A 39 0.02 -13.75 4.84
CA ALA A 39 1.22 -13.11 4.30
C ALA A 39 0.99 -11.78 3.57
N SER A 40 -0.22 -11.55 3.02
CA SER A 40 -0.45 -10.49 2.04
C SER A 40 -1.42 -9.39 2.49
N ASN A 41 -1.80 -9.38 3.76
CA ASN A 41 -2.70 -8.40 4.35
C ASN A 41 -4.05 -8.34 3.61
N GLU A 42 -4.55 -9.50 3.19
CA GLU A 42 -5.85 -9.67 2.56
C GLU A 42 -6.96 -9.62 3.62
N ASN A 43 -8.20 -9.31 3.20
CA ASN A 43 -9.35 -9.36 4.11
C ASN A 43 -9.83 -10.82 4.28
N PRO A 44 -9.82 -11.39 5.49
CA PRO A 44 -10.21 -12.79 5.69
C PRO A 44 -11.70 -13.06 5.43
N LEU A 45 -12.55 -12.02 5.44
CA LEU A 45 -13.97 -12.16 5.11
C LEU A 45 -14.24 -12.20 3.59
N GLY A 46 -13.17 -12.04 2.77
CA GLY A 46 -13.30 -11.96 1.32
C GLY A 46 -13.91 -10.63 0.84
N PRO A 47 -14.38 -10.58 -0.41
CA PRO A 47 -14.97 -9.39 -1.00
C PRO A 47 -16.39 -9.14 -0.47
N SER A 48 -16.79 -7.85 -0.50
CA SER A 48 -18.17 -7.44 -0.18
C SER A 48 -19.20 -8.23 -0.99
N PRO A 49 -20.28 -8.75 -0.38
CA PRO A 49 -21.39 -9.39 -1.09
C PRO A 49 -22.03 -8.51 -2.17
N LYS A 50 -22.14 -7.20 -1.91
CA LYS A 50 -22.64 -6.24 -2.91
C LYS A 50 -21.68 -6.12 -4.10
N ALA A 51 -20.37 -6.13 -3.86
CA ALA A 51 -19.37 -6.13 -4.93
C ALA A 51 -19.47 -7.38 -5.82
N LEU A 52 -19.61 -8.56 -5.21
CA LEU A 52 -19.81 -9.82 -5.94
C LEU A 52 -21.08 -9.79 -6.78
N ALA A 53 -22.20 -9.32 -6.22
CA ALA A 53 -23.47 -9.19 -6.95
C ALA A 53 -23.35 -8.23 -8.14
N ALA A 54 -22.73 -7.07 -7.95
CA ALA A 54 -22.52 -6.08 -9.01
C ALA A 54 -21.66 -6.63 -10.16
N MET A 55 -20.61 -7.40 -9.87
CA MET A 55 -19.82 -8.06 -10.91
C MET A 55 -20.64 -9.11 -11.66
N ARG A 56 -21.31 -10.02 -10.93
CA ARG A 56 -22.10 -11.11 -11.55
C ARG A 56 -23.16 -10.59 -12.50
N SER A 57 -23.82 -9.47 -12.19
CA SER A 57 -24.88 -8.88 -13.02
C SER A 57 -24.38 -8.28 -14.34
N LYS A 58 -23.06 -8.16 -14.54
CA LYS A 58 -22.45 -7.49 -15.69
C LYS A 58 -21.37 -8.30 -16.42
N LEU A 59 -21.17 -9.58 -16.04
CA LEU A 59 -20.13 -10.42 -16.66
C LEU A 59 -20.29 -10.55 -18.19
N GLU A 60 -21.52 -10.50 -18.69
CA GLU A 60 -21.81 -10.57 -20.14
C GLU A 60 -21.31 -9.33 -20.93
N GLN A 61 -20.92 -8.25 -20.22
CA GLN A 61 -20.40 -7.02 -20.83
C GLN A 61 -18.87 -6.97 -20.92
N LEU A 62 -18.17 -8.07 -20.59
CA LEU A 62 -16.70 -8.13 -20.59
C LEU A 62 -16.06 -7.98 -21.98
N ASN A 63 -16.83 -8.07 -23.05
CA ASN A 63 -16.40 -7.78 -24.41
C ASN A 63 -16.22 -6.27 -24.68
N LEU A 64 -16.68 -5.40 -23.79
CA LEU A 64 -16.57 -3.95 -23.91
C LEU A 64 -15.40 -3.41 -23.10
N TYR A 65 -14.74 -2.37 -23.63
CA TYR A 65 -13.74 -1.63 -22.85
C TYR A 65 -14.39 -0.99 -21.62
N PRO A 66 -13.66 -0.91 -20.50
CA PRO A 66 -14.14 -0.19 -19.32
C PRO A 66 -14.27 1.32 -19.59
N ASP A 67 -15.00 2.01 -18.71
CA ASP A 67 -14.95 3.47 -18.67
C ASP A 67 -13.53 3.94 -18.31
N GLY A 68 -12.90 4.70 -19.21
CA GLY A 68 -11.53 5.17 -19.06
C GLY A 68 -11.32 6.14 -17.89
N ASP A 69 -12.39 6.80 -17.44
CA ASP A 69 -12.35 7.78 -16.35
C ASP A 69 -12.91 7.26 -15.03
N CYS A 70 -13.45 6.04 -14.99
CA CYS A 70 -14.13 5.49 -13.80
C CYS A 70 -15.25 6.43 -13.31
N PHE A 71 -16.05 7.01 -14.20
CA PHE A 71 -16.97 8.11 -13.92
C PHE A 71 -17.83 7.87 -12.68
N TYR A 72 -18.59 6.77 -12.62
CA TYR A 72 -19.49 6.50 -11.51
C TYR A 72 -18.75 6.34 -10.17
N LEU A 73 -17.61 5.63 -10.18
CA LEU A 73 -16.78 5.47 -8.99
C LEU A 73 -16.16 6.80 -8.54
N ARG A 74 -15.73 7.64 -9.50
CA ARG A 74 -15.22 8.99 -9.27
C ARG A 74 -16.24 9.86 -8.57
N GLN A 75 -17.49 9.90 -9.05
CA GLN A 75 -18.56 10.67 -8.43
C GLN A 75 -18.90 10.17 -7.02
N ALA A 76 -18.96 8.85 -6.82
CA ALA A 76 -19.22 8.27 -5.53
C ALA A 76 -18.12 8.60 -4.49
N LEU A 77 -16.85 8.48 -4.89
CA LEU A 77 -15.72 8.82 -4.02
C LEU A 77 -15.61 10.32 -3.75
N SER A 78 -15.79 11.17 -4.76
CA SER A 78 -15.84 12.62 -4.59
C SER A 78 -16.85 13.01 -3.52
N LYS A 79 -18.08 12.50 -3.61
CA LYS A 79 -19.13 12.72 -2.60
C LYS A 79 -18.74 12.17 -1.21
N LYS A 80 -18.21 10.95 -1.16
CA LYS A 80 -17.84 10.28 0.11
C LYS A 80 -16.70 10.96 0.84
N LEU A 81 -15.71 11.46 0.10
CA LEU A 81 -14.51 12.09 0.66
C LEU A 81 -14.66 13.61 0.81
N GLY A 82 -15.67 14.22 0.20
CA GLY A 82 -15.86 15.67 0.19
C GLY A 82 -14.78 16.40 -0.62
N VAL A 83 -14.27 15.78 -1.70
CA VAL A 83 -13.24 16.35 -2.58
C VAL A 83 -13.79 16.55 -3.99
N ALA A 84 -13.21 17.45 -4.76
CA ALA A 84 -13.59 17.65 -6.16
C ALA A 84 -13.25 16.40 -7.00
N ALA A 85 -14.11 16.08 -7.98
CA ALA A 85 -13.94 14.88 -8.81
C ALA A 85 -12.63 14.90 -9.62
N GLU A 86 -12.18 16.10 -10.01
CA GLU A 86 -10.96 16.36 -10.79
C GLU A 86 -9.67 16.11 -9.98
N THR A 87 -9.76 16.03 -8.66
CA THR A 87 -8.64 15.73 -7.77
C THR A 87 -8.40 14.22 -7.59
N LEU A 88 -9.23 13.36 -8.21
CA LEU A 88 -9.14 11.91 -8.10
C LEU A 88 -8.41 11.29 -9.31
N ILE A 89 -7.57 10.30 -9.05
CA ILE A 89 -6.99 9.41 -10.06
C ILE A 89 -7.16 7.96 -9.64
N PHE A 90 -7.40 7.07 -10.61
CA PHE A 90 -7.56 5.63 -10.38
C PHE A 90 -6.43 4.85 -11.01
N GLY A 91 -6.04 3.76 -10.36
CA GLY A 91 -4.99 2.89 -10.85
C GLY A 91 -5.30 1.41 -10.63
N ASN A 92 -4.58 0.58 -11.34
CA ASN A 92 -4.55 -0.88 -11.20
C ASN A 92 -3.89 -1.26 -9.85
N GLY A 93 -4.58 -0.95 -8.75
CA GLY A 93 -4.07 -0.79 -7.39
C GLY A 93 -3.36 0.55 -7.18
N SER A 94 -3.08 0.92 -5.92
CA SER A 94 -2.29 2.12 -5.60
C SER A 94 -0.86 2.06 -6.16
N ASN A 95 -0.33 0.87 -6.43
CA ASN A 95 0.98 0.68 -7.05
C ASN A 95 1.11 1.37 -8.40
N GLU A 96 0.10 1.30 -9.26
CA GLU A 96 0.16 2.00 -10.55
C GLU A 96 0.19 3.51 -10.35
N ILE A 97 -0.50 4.04 -9.35
CA ILE A 97 -0.49 5.47 -9.07
C ILE A 97 0.91 5.93 -8.58
N ILE A 98 1.59 5.10 -7.78
CA ILE A 98 2.99 5.33 -7.39
C ILE A 98 3.89 5.38 -8.63
N GLU A 99 3.71 4.43 -9.56
CA GLU A 99 4.45 4.39 -10.82
C GLU A 99 4.17 5.63 -11.68
N LEU A 100 2.89 5.99 -11.85
CA LEU A 100 2.50 7.19 -12.58
C LEU A 100 3.11 8.46 -11.99
N ALA A 101 3.11 8.59 -10.66
CA ALA A 101 3.76 9.72 -9.99
C ALA A 101 5.28 9.75 -10.26
N ALA A 102 5.96 8.63 -10.11
CA ALA A 102 7.40 8.55 -10.37
C ALA A 102 7.75 8.87 -11.84
N ARG A 103 7.00 8.29 -12.80
CA ARG A 103 7.18 8.56 -14.24
C ARG A 103 6.89 10.00 -14.64
N THR A 104 6.00 10.67 -13.91
CA THR A 104 5.61 12.06 -14.19
C THR A 104 6.63 13.05 -13.60
N PHE A 105 7.09 12.81 -12.36
CA PHE A 105 7.78 13.83 -11.57
C PHE A 105 9.26 13.52 -11.27
N LEU A 106 9.77 12.31 -11.60
CA LEU A 106 11.18 11.99 -11.46
C LEU A 106 11.87 11.92 -12.83
N ARG A 107 13.10 12.38 -12.87
CA ARG A 107 14.05 12.22 -13.99
C ARG A 107 15.19 11.31 -13.58
N PRO A 108 15.92 10.68 -14.51
CA PRO A 108 17.14 9.98 -14.19
C PRO A 108 18.10 10.88 -13.39
N GLY A 109 18.54 10.39 -12.22
CA GLY A 109 19.43 11.12 -11.31
C GLY A 109 18.73 11.95 -10.23
N ASP A 110 17.42 12.23 -10.33
CA ASP A 110 16.65 12.82 -9.24
C ASP A 110 16.60 11.87 -8.03
N GLU A 111 16.36 12.43 -6.85
CA GLU A 111 16.28 11.66 -5.60
C GLU A 111 14.85 11.60 -5.06
N ALA A 112 14.50 10.42 -4.51
CA ALA A 112 13.33 10.22 -3.71
C ALA A 112 13.72 9.75 -2.31
N VAL A 113 13.23 10.44 -1.27
CA VAL A 113 13.46 10.10 0.14
C VAL A 113 12.36 9.15 0.62
N MET A 114 12.72 8.13 1.41
CA MET A 114 11.78 7.17 1.98
C MET A 114 12.37 6.49 3.20
N ALA A 115 11.53 5.87 4.02
CA ALA A 115 12.04 5.00 5.07
C ALA A 115 12.64 3.72 4.48
N GLU A 116 13.73 3.26 5.08
CA GLU A 116 14.44 2.05 4.66
C GLU A 116 13.56 0.79 4.82
N GLN A 117 12.84 0.73 5.92
CA GLN A 117 11.93 -0.36 6.25
C GLN A 117 10.47 0.04 5.94
N ALA A 118 10.22 0.43 4.69
CA ALA A 118 8.88 0.71 4.18
C ALA A 118 8.53 -0.24 3.02
N PHE A 119 7.43 0.03 2.35
CA PHE A 119 6.97 -0.81 1.24
C PHE A 119 7.99 -0.81 0.10
N VAL A 120 8.56 -1.98 -0.18
CA VAL A 120 9.68 -2.16 -1.10
C VAL A 120 9.44 -1.61 -2.52
N VAL A 121 8.17 -1.52 -2.93
CA VAL A 121 7.78 -1.03 -4.27
C VAL A 121 8.24 0.42 -4.50
N TYR A 122 8.36 1.25 -3.47
CA TYR A 122 8.86 2.62 -3.64
C TYR A 122 10.27 2.63 -4.23
N GLN A 123 11.18 1.85 -3.64
CA GLN A 123 12.56 1.75 -4.13
C GLN A 123 12.63 1.19 -5.55
N LEU A 124 11.84 0.14 -5.82
CA LEU A 124 11.80 -0.50 -7.14
C LEU A 124 11.35 0.46 -8.23
N ILE A 125 10.28 1.21 -7.98
CA ILE A 125 9.73 2.15 -8.96
C ILE A 125 10.68 3.34 -9.18
N VAL A 126 11.26 3.91 -8.11
CA VAL A 126 12.25 4.99 -8.22
C VAL A 126 13.45 4.54 -9.05
N GLN A 127 13.98 3.34 -8.80
CA GLN A 127 15.06 2.78 -9.59
C GLN A 127 14.64 2.54 -11.05
N ALA A 128 13.42 2.03 -11.29
CA ALA A 128 12.94 1.73 -12.65
C ALA A 128 12.83 2.97 -13.55
N VAL A 129 12.68 4.16 -12.99
CA VAL A 129 12.70 5.43 -13.75
C VAL A 129 14.07 6.11 -13.76
N GLY A 130 15.11 5.44 -13.25
CA GLY A 130 16.48 5.98 -13.17
C GLY A 130 16.71 6.96 -12.02
N GLY A 131 15.75 7.09 -11.10
CA GLY A 131 15.89 7.87 -9.88
C GLY A 131 16.77 7.16 -8.84
N ARG A 132 17.12 7.88 -7.77
CA ARG A 132 17.94 7.38 -6.67
C ARG A 132 17.14 7.44 -5.37
N SER A 133 17.06 6.30 -4.68
CA SER A 133 16.43 6.23 -3.36
C SER A 133 17.39 6.70 -2.27
N ARG A 134 16.93 7.62 -1.41
CA ARG A 134 17.59 7.99 -0.16
C ARG A 134 16.81 7.36 0.98
N ALA A 135 17.27 6.20 1.43
CA ALA A 135 16.64 5.44 2.49
C ALA A 135 17.10 5.94 3.86
N VAL A 136 16.13 6.20 4.76
CA VAL A 136 16.34 6.63 6.14
C VAL A 136 15.83 5.54 7.08
N PRO A 137 16.64 5.05 8.04
CA PRO A 137 16.17 4.06 8.98
C PRO A 137 14.95 4.52 9.79
N LEU A 138 14.07 3.59 10.13
CA LEU A 138 13.00 3.85 11.10
C LEU A 138 13.58 4.09 12.50
N LYS A 139 12.89 4.90 13.28
CA LYS A 139 13.16 5.07 14.72
C LYS A 139 12.04 4.41 15.52
N ASN A 140 12.38 3.45 16.37
CA ASN A 140 11.38 2.70 17.15
C ASN A 140 10.25 2.13 16.26
N PHE A 141 10.61 1.53 15.12
CA PHE A 141 9.69 0.97 14.10
C PHE A 141 8.78 2.00 13.41
N THR A 142 8.93 3.29 13.64
CA THR A 142 8.11 4.37 13.08
C THR A 142 8.96 5.27 12.19
N HIS A 143 8.35 5.94 11.21
CA HIS A 143 9.03 6.94 10.38
C HIS A 143 9.68 8.01 11.26
N ASP A 144 10.98 8.24 11.10
CA ASP A 144 11.70 9.36 11.70
C ASP A 144 11.53 10.59 10.78
N LEU A 145 10.43 11.31 10.97
CA LEU A 145 10.09 12.46 10.14
C LEU A 145 11.18 13.55 10.14
N PRO A 146 11.82 13.90 11.30
CA PRO A 146 12.97 14.81 11.32
C PRO A 146 14.15 14.30 10.48
N ALA A 147 14.50 13.01 10.58
CA ALA A 147 15.60 12.45 9.80
C ALA A 147 15.27 12.39 8.30
N LEU A 148 14.01 12.11 7.93
CA LEU A 148 13.54 12.16 6.55
C LEU A 148 13.64 13.58 5.98
N ALA A 149 13.26 14.62 6.74
CA ALA A 149 13.41 16.01 6.33
C ALA A 149 14.90 16.39 6.16
N ALA A 150 15.76 15.97 7.08
CA ALA A 150 17.21 16.21 7.00
C ALA A 150 17.90 15.48 5.82
N ALA A 151 17.29 14.41 5.33
CA ALA A 151 17.81 13.67 4.15
C ALA A 151 17.52 14.37 2.81
N VAL A 152 16.71 15.44 2.79
CA VAL A 152 16.40 16.20 1.57
C VAL A 152 17.67 16.88 1.04
N SER A 153 17.88 16.80 -0.25
CA SER A 153 18.98 17.48 -0.99
C SER A 153 18.43 18.35 -2.13
N THR A 154 19.28 19.06 -2.81
CA THR A 154 18.92 19.84 -4.01
C THR A 154 18.39 19.00 -5.17
N ARG A 155 18.64 17.67 -5.15
CA ARG A 155 18.15 16.71 -6.15
C ARG A 155 16.87 16.01 -5.72
N THR A 156 16.43 16.18 -4.48
CA THR A 156 15.20 15.54 -3.99
C THR A 156 13.98 16.16 -4.65
N ARG A 157 13.14 15.35 -5.26
CA ARG A 157 11.87 15.75 -5.89
C ARG A 157 10.66 15.12 -5.23
N MET A 158 10.84 13.97 -4.57
CA MET A 158 9.73 13.17 -4.05
C MET A 158 10.08 12.58 -2.70
N MET A 159 9.05 12.38 -1.86
CA MET A 159 9.18 11.65 -0.60
C MET A 159 8.00 10.70 -0.42
N PHE A 160 8.29 9.46 -0.03
CA PHE A 160 7.27 8.44 0.26
C PHE A 160 7.10 8.26 1.77
N LEU A 161 5.86 8.35 2.21
CA LEU A 161 5.47 8.20 3.61
C LEU A 161 4.28 7.24 3.71
N ALA A 162 4.49 6.07 4.31
CA ALA A 162 3.42 5.11 4.57
C ALA A 162 2.86 5.31 5.97
N ASN A 163 1.57 5.60 6.08
CA ASN A 163 0.92 5.81 7.38
C ASN A 163 -0.48 5.20 7.40
N PRO A 164 -0.68 4.03 8.00
CA PRO A 164 0.27 3.17 8.73
C PRO A 164 1.38 2.57 7.86
N ASN A 165 2.59 2.42 8.45
CA ASN A 165 3.72 1.85 7.73
C ASN A 165 3.58 0.32 7.54
N ASN A 166 4.02 -0.17 6.41
CA ASN A 166 4.21 -1.60 6.13
C ASN A 166 5.73 -1.86 6.02
N PRO A 167 6.35 -2.71 6.90
CA PRO A 167 5.72 -3.85 7.58
C PRO A 167 5.41 -3.66 9.07
N THR A 168 5.54 -2.49 9.65
CA THR A 168 5.49 -2.31 11.11
C THR A 168 4.08 -2.08 11.68
N GLY A 169 3.16 -1.51 10.88
CA GLY A 169 1.81 -1.15 11.31
C GLY A 169 1.76 0.10 12.19
N THR A 170 2.90 0.75 12.41
CA THR A 170 3.02 1.97 13.22
C THR A 170 2.53 3.21 12.46
N ILE A 171 2.22 4.26 13.20
CA ILE A 171 1.83 5.55 12.66
C ILE A 171 2.68 6.67 13.26
N PHE A 172 2.91 7.72 12.49
CA PHE A 172 3.23 9.02 13.04
C PHE A 172 1.93 9.80 13.33
N ARG A 173 1.97 10.70 14.31
CA ARG A 173 0.79 11.42 14.79
C ARG A 173 0.74 12.84 14.27
N ARG A 174 -0.41 13.49 14.49
CA ARG A 174 -0.72 14.85 13.99
C ARG A 174 0.36 15.87 14.33
N ALA A 175 0.77 15.98 15.59
CA ALA A 175 1.76 16.94 15.99
C ALA A 175 3.15 16.73 15.33
N GLU A 176 3.54 15.47 15.07
CA GLU A 176 4.77 15.13 14.36
C GLU A 176 4.64 15.52 12.87
N TRP A 177 3.50 15.19 12.26
CA TRP A 177 3.18 15.51 10.88
C TRP A 177 3.16 17.01 10.60
N GLU A 178 2.47 17.80 11.43
CA GLU A 178 2.36 19.25 11.27
C GLU A 178 3.72 19.94 11.41
N ARG A 179 4.53 19.51 12.39
CA ARG A 179 5.90 19.99 12.54
C ARG A 179 6.76 19.67 11.33
N PHE A 180 6.66 18.46 10.83
CA PHE A 180 7.38 18.00 9.64
C PHE A 180 6.99 18.82 8.41
N LEU A 181 5.70 19.02 8.17
CA LEU A 181 5.22 19.86 7.06
C LEU A 181 5.76 21.29 7.16
N GLY A 182 5.81 21.88 8.37
CA GLY A 182 6.35 23.20 8.58
C GLY A 182 7.86 23.35 8.28
N GLN A 183 8.60 22.26 8.26
CA GLN A 183 10.06 22.23 8.00
C GLN A 183 10.42 21.82 6.56
N LEU A 184 9.50 21.16 5.85
CA LEU A 184 9.77 20.64 4.52
C LEU A 184 9.47 21.70 3.45
N SER A 185 10.36 21.80 2.44
CA SER A 185 10.10 22.62 1.25
C SER A 185 8.77 22.24 0.59
N PRO A 186 7.92 23.20 0.20
CA PRO A 186 6.68 22.92 -0.51
C PRO A 186 6.90 22.29 -1.90
N ASP A 187 8.10 22.44 -2.48
CA ASP A 187 8.45 21.91 -3.79
C ASP A 187 8.70 20.39 -3.80
N ILE A 188 8.75 19.76 -2.63
CA ILE A 188 8.88 18.29 -2.53
C ILE A 188 7.50 17.64 -2.65
N LEU A 189 7.34 16.80 -3.68
CA LEU A 189 6.12 16.01 -3.85
C LEU A 189 6.05 14.92 -2.77
N LEU A 190 5.03 14.99 -1.92
CA LEU A 190 4.75 13.98 -0.90
C LEU A 190 3.78 12.92 -1.43
N ILE A 191 4.20 11.66 -1.40
CA ILE A 191 3.33 10.51 -1.64
C ILE A 191 2.98 9.91 -0.27
N VAL A 192 1.76 10.14 0.19
CA VAL A 192 1.28 9.61 1.48
C VAL A 192 0.46 8.36 1.22
N ASP A 193 1.04 7.21 1.50
CA ASP A 193 0.40 5.90 1.28
C ASP A 193 -0.42 5.52 2.51
N GLU A 194 -1.71 5.67 2.38
CA GLU A 194 -2.74 5.37 3.39
C GLU A 194 -3.48 4.05 3.06
N ALA A 195 -2.78 3.03 2.55
CA ALA A 195 -3.40 1.76 2.18
C ALA A 195 -4.11 1.04 3.34
N TYR A 196 -3.83 1.42 4.57
CA TYR A 196 -4.42 0.86 5.79
C TYR A 196 -5.25 1.88 6.58
N PHE A 197 -5.58 3.03 6.00
CA PHE A 197 -6.30 4.14 6.61
C PHE A 197 -7.55 3.73 7.37
N GLU A 198 -8.39 2.89 6.78
CA GLU A 198 -9.67 2.51 7.33
C GLU A 198 -9.56 1.66 8.62
N TYR A 199 -8.40 1.06 8.89
CA TYR A 199 -8.14 0.28 10.12
C TYR A 199 -7.67 1.13 11.29
N VAL A 200 -7.25 2.38 11.04
CA VAL A 200 -6.71 3.27 12.07
C VAL A 200 -7.77 3.64 13.09
N ARG A 201 -7.41 3.54 14.38
CA ARG A 201 -8.27 3.88 15.51
C ARG A 201 -7.71 4.99 16.39
N ASP A 202 -6.47 5.39 16.17
CA ASP A 202 -5.81 6.47 16.92
C ASP A 202 -6.44 7.83 16.52
N ALA A 203 -7.01 8.55 17.48
CA ALA A 203 -7.66 9.85 17.24
C ALA A 203 -6.69 10.95 16.79
N ASP A 204 -5.39 10.79 17.10
CA ASP A 204 -4.34 11.72 16.69
C ASP A 204 -3.74 11.41 15.31
N TYR A 205 -4.34 10.48 14.57
CA TYR A 205 -3.92 10.17 13.21
C TYR A 205 -4.12 11.39 12.29
N PRO A 206 -3.09 11.79 11.52
CA PRO A 206 -3.19 12.88 10.56
C PRO A 206 -3.78 12.36 9.23
N ASP A 207 -5.10 12.39 9.06
CA ASP A 207 -5.72 12.16 7.75
C ASP A 207 -5.13 13.15 6.74
N SER A 208 -4.34 12.65 5.79
CA SER A 208 -3.57 13.50 4.87
C SER A 208 -4.45 14.33 3.94
N LEU A 209 -5.69 13.91 3.67
CA LEU A 209 -6.64 14.70 2.87
C LEU A 209 -6.94 16.08 3.46
N ARG A 210 -6.81 16.22 4.76
CA ARG A 210 -7.05 17.52 5.43
C ARG A 210 -5.93 18.54 5.24
N TYR A 211 -4.80 18.11 4.66
CA TYR A 211 -3.60 18.93 4.43
C TYR A 211 -3.38 19.25 2.96
N HIS A 212 -4.32 18.89 2.10
CA HIS A 212 -4.30 19.28 0.70
C HIS A 212 -4.56 20.80 0.58
N THR A 213 -3.57 21.52 0.10
CA THR A 213 -3.64 22.95 -0.20
C THR A 213 -3.08 23.21 -1.59
N HIS A 214 -3.33 24.40 -2.15
CA HIS A 214 -2.72 24.78 -3.44
C HIS A 214 -1.21 25.01 -3.34
N GLU A 215 -0.68 25.17 -2.12
CA GLU A 215 0.72 25.50 -1.89
C GLU A 215 1.59 24.25 -1.68
N ARG A 216 0.99 23.06 -1.51
CA ARG A 216 1.73 21.85 -1.17
C ARG A 216 1.36 20.67 -2.06
N ALA A 217 2.37 20.10 -2.70
CA ALA A 217 2.23 18.94 -3.55
C ALA A 217 2.11 17.65 -2.71
N ILE A 218 0.87 17.21 -2.42
CA ILE A 218 0.58 15.96 -1.73
C ILE A 218 -0.26 15.07 -2.64
N ILE A 219 0.11 13.79 -2.77
CA ILE A 219 -0.72 12.74 -3.33
C ILE A 219 -1.03 11.75 -2.22
N THR A 220 -2.28 11.68 -1.79
CA THR A 220 -2.77 10.68 -0.84
C THR A 220 -3.22 9.45 -1.60
N LEU A 221 -2.71 8.26 -1.23
CA LEU A 221 -3.06 7.00 -1.85
C LEU A 221 -3.93 6.16 -0.92
N ARG A 222 -5.01 5.58 -1.45
CA ARG A 222 -5.86 4.59 -0.77
C ARG A 222 -6.18 3.44 -1.70
N THR A 223 -6.66 2.31 -1.16
CA THR A 223 -6.85 1.09 -1.94
C THR A 223 -8.12 0.34 -1.54
N PHE A 224 -8.72 -0.34 -2.51
CA PHE A 224 -9.79 -1.31 -2.26
C PHE A 224 -9.26 -2.72 -1.94
N SER A 225 -7.94 -2.93 -2.00
CA SER A 225 -7.31 -4.24 -1.80
C SER A 225 -7.39 -4.76 -0.36
N LYS A 226 -7.56 -3.87 0.64
CA LYS A 226 -7.47 -4.22 2.07
C LYS A 226 -8.85 -4.37 2.68
N LEU A 227 -9.40 -3.32 3.28
CA LEU A 227 -10.69 -3.39 3.98
C LEU A 227 -11.83 -3.91 3.10
N TYR A 228 -11.90 -3.48 1.85
CA TYR A 228 -12.97 -3.85 0.93
C TYR A 228 -12.86 -5.26 0.33
N GLY A 229 -11.73 -5.98 0.57
CA GLY A 229 -11.53 -7.36 0.12
C GLY A 229 -11.37 -7.53 -1.40
N LEU A 230 -10.98 -6.49 -2.12
CA LEU A 230 -10.89 -6.48 -3.59
C LEU A 230 -9.45 -6.60 -4.12
N ALA A 231 -8.56 -7.25 -3.37
CA ALA A 231 -7.13 -7.34 -3.73
C ALA A 231 -6.89 -7.93 -5.12
N GLY A 232 -7.65 -8.96 -5.51
CA GLY A 232 -7.53 -9.64 -6.81
C GLY A 232 -8.01 -8.80 -7.99
N LEU A 233 -8.88 -7.81 -7.77
CA LEU A 233 -9.40 -6.93 -8.82
C LEU A 233 -8.45 -5.79 -9.19
N ARG A 234 -7.43 -5.53 -8.37
CA ARG A 234 -6.41 -4.52 -8.62
C ARG A 234 -6.99 -3.13 -8.82
N ILE A 235 -7.55 -2.54 -7.78
CA ILE A 235 -8.06 -1.16 -7.82
C ILE A 235 -7.63 -0.36 -6.59
N GLY A 236 -7.17 0.87 -6.83
CA GLY A 236 -6.85 1.89 -5.85
C GLY A 236 -7.12 3.28 -6.41
N TYR A 237 -7.02 4.27 -5.55
CA TYR A 237 -7.19 5.65 -5.95
C TYR A 237 -6.18 6.56 -5.25
N GLY A 238 -5.92 7.68 -5.91
CA GLY A 238 -5.15 8.80 -5.36
C GLY A 238 -5.99 10.06 -5.35
N VAL A 239 -5.73 10.92 -4.36
CA VAL A 239 -6.26 12.28 -4.30
C VAL A 239 -5.08 13.24 -4.30
N ALA A 240 -5.12 14.25 -5.16
CA ALA A 240 -4.08 15.28 -5.24
C ALA A 240 -4.66 16.58 -5.83
N PRO A 241 -3.95 17.72 -5.77
CA PRO A 241 -4.29 18.92 -6.53
C PRO A 241 -4.51 18.59 -8.01
N GLN A 242 -5.52 19.24 -8.62
CA GLN A 242 -5.96 18.97 -10.00
C GLN A 242 -4.81 19.08 -11.02
N GLU A 243 -3.89 20.00 -10.81
CA GLU A 243 -2.73 20.22 -11.67
C GLU A 243 -1.83 18.98 -11.72
N LEU A 244 -1.57 18.33 -10.57
CA LEU A 244 -0.79 17.11 -10.50
C LEU A 244 -1.52 15.95 -11.18
N ILE A 245 -2.82 15.81 -10.92
CA ILE A 245 -3.66 14.79 -11.57
C ILE A 245 -3.64 14.95 -13.09
N SER A 246 -3.81 16.17 -13.59
CA SER A 246 -3.77 16.47 -15.03
C SER A 246 -2.48 16.02 -15.70
N LEU A 247 -1.31 16.20 -15.03
CA LEU A 247 -0.03 15.74 -15.53
C LEU A 247 0.09 14.20 -15.51
N MET A 248 -0.35 13.56 -14.43
CA MET A 248 -0.34 12.09 -14.31
C MET A 248 -1.26 11.42 -15.33
N GLN A 249 -2.40 12.04 -15.67
CA GLN A 249 -3.31 11.54 -16.70
C GLN A 249 -2.67 11.46 -18.09
N ARG A 250 -1.64 12.28 -18.39
CA ARG A 250 -0.93 12.26 -19.69
C ARG A 250 -0.06 11.01 -19.89
N VAL A 251 0.38 10.38 -18.79
CA VAL A 251 1.24 9.19 -18.83
C VAL A 251 0.50 7.90 -18.45
N ARG A 252 -0.76 8.03 -18.03
CA ARG A 252 -1.62 6.90 -17.69
C ARG A 252 -2.01 6.12 -18.93
N GLN A 253 -1.99 4.78 -18.82
CA GLN A 253 -2.47 3.91 -19.91
C GLN A 253 -3.99 4.07 -20.10
N PRO A 254 -4.48 4.10 -21.34
CA PRO A 254 -5.91 4.07 -21.60
C PRO A 254 -6.55 2.83 -20.96
N PHE A 255 -7.75 2.98 -20.36
CA PHE A 255 -8.52 1.88 -19.78
C PHE A 255 -7.77 1.04 -18.74
N ASN A 256 -6.88 1.66 -17.97
CA ASN A 256 -5.99 0.98 -17.00
C ASN A 256 -6.74 0.23 -15.90
N VAL A 257 -7.92 0.67 -15.48
CA VAL A 257 -8.74 0.02 -14.46
C VAL A 257 -9.82 -0.82 -15.13
N ASN A 258 -9.80 -2.12 -14.91
CA ASN A 258 -10.73 -3.06 -15.52
C ASN A 258 -12.20 -2.84 -15.07
N ALA A 259 -13.15 -3.20 -15.91
CA ALA A 259 -14.58 -2.99 -15.67
C ALA A 259 -15.11 -3.71 -14.40
N PRO A 260 -14.79 -4.99 -14.14
CA PRO A 260 -15.17 -5.66 -12.89
C PRO A 260 -14.68 -4.94 -11.63
N ALA A 261 -13.46 -4.39 -11.65
CA ALA A 261 -12.92 -3.63 -10.54
C ALA A 261 -13.72 -2.35 -10.26
N GLN A 262 -14.10 -1.62 -11.31
CA GLN A 262 -14.91 -0.40 -11.18
C GLN A 262 -16.29 -0.71 -10.59
N TRP A 263 -16.98 -1.75 -11.11
CA TRP A 263 -18.30 -2.17 -10.61
C TRP A 263 -18.25 -2.62 -9.16
N ALA A 264 -17.26 -3.44 -8.83
CA ALA A 264 -17.07 -3.97 -7.49
C ALA A 264 -16.73 -2.87 -6.48
N ALA A 265 -15.81 -1.97 -6.82
CA ALA A 265 -15.41 -0.87 -5.95
C ALA A 265 -16.58 0.07 -5.67
N LEU A 266 -17.35 0.44 -6.69
CA LEU A 266 -18.54 1.28 -6.53
C LEU A 266 -19.55 0.64 -5.56
N ALA A 267 -19.85 -0.65 -5.73
CA ALA A 267 -20.80 -1.36 -4.87
C ALA A 267 -20.25 -1.56 -3.44
N ALA A 268 -18.94 -1.80 -3.29
CA ALA A 268 -18.30 -1.97 -2.00
C ALA A 268 -18.32 -0.70 -1.14
N LEU A 269 -18.29 0.50 -1.77
CA LEU A 269 -18.40 1.78 -1.05
C LEU A 269 -19.72 1.92 -0.26
N ASP A 270 -20.78 1.28 -0.73
CA ASP A 270 -22.13 1.31 -0.12
C ASP A 270 -22.39 0.12 0.79
N ASP A 271 -21.41 -0.76 1.01
CA ASP A 271 -21.57 -1.92 1.89
C ASP A 271 -21.04 -1.66 3.31
N ALA A 272 -21.72 -0.78 4.03
CA ALA A 272 -21.35 -0.40 5.39
C ALA A 272 -21.34 -1.60 6.36
N GLU A 273 -22.18 -2.62 6.13
CA GLU A 273 -22.21 -3.81 6.97
C GLU A 273 -20.94 -4.65 6.79
N HIS A 274 -20.51 -4.90 5.55
CA HIS A 274 -19.25 -5.60 5.27
C HIS A 274 -18.04 -4.86 5.84
N VAL A 275 -18.00 -3.53 5.69
CA VAL A 275 -16.97 -2.67 6.27
C VAL A 275 -16.92 -2.84 7.79
N LYS A 276 -18.07 -2.72 8.47
CA LYS A 276 -18.15 -2.89 9.92
C LYS A 276 -17.68 -4.27 10.36
N ARG A 277 -18.17 -5.34 9.71
CA ARG A 277 -17.76 -6.73 10.02
C ARG A 277 -16.25 -6.94 9.84
N SER A 278 -15.67 -6.37 8.78
CA SER A 278 -14.23 -6.46 8.50
C SER A 278 -13.41 -5.74 9.56
N LEU A 279 -13.81 -4.54 9.99
CA LEU A 279 -13.17 -3.81 11.07
C LEU A 279 -13.26 -4.54 12.41
N ASP A 280 -14.44 -5.11 12.72
CA ASP A 280 -14.64 -5.90 13.95
C ASP A 280 -13.82 -7.19 13.94
N ALA A 281 -13.70 -7.88 12.79
CA ALA A 281 -12.85 -9.06 12.64
C ALA A 281 -11.39 -8.69 12.87
N ASN A 282 -10.91 -7.62 12.24
CA ASN A 282 -9.54 -7.12 12.42
C ASN A 282 -9.24 -6.78 13.89
N ARG A 283 -10.14 -6.05 14.55
CA ARG A 283 -9.99 -5.69 15.96
C ARG A 283 -9.84 -6.92 16.85
N ARG A 284 -10.77 -7.87 16.75
CA ARG A 284 -10.74 -9.11 17.53
C ARG A 284 -9.48 -9.94 17.24
N GLY A 285 -9.07 -10.04 15.98
CA GLY A 285 -7.87 -10.76 15.58
C GLY A 285 -6.59 -10.13 16.11
N LEU A 286 -6.47 -8.80 16.07
CA LEU A 286 -5.35 -8.08 16.68
C LEU A 286 -5.29 -8.31 18.19
N GLU A 287 -6.40 -8.16 18.90
CA GLU A 287 -6.50 -8.39 20.35
C GLU A 287 -6.10 -9.83 20.71
N PHE A 288 -6.59 -10.80 19.93
CA PHE A 288 -6.24 -12.22 20.10
C PHE A 288 -4.72 -12.46 19.90
N LEU A 289 -4.13 -12.02 18.77
CA LEU A 289 -2.73 -12.23 18.49
C LEU A 289 -1.82 -11.53 19.52
N GLN A 290 -2.15 -10.31 19.93
CA GLN A 290 -1.39 -9.58 20.95
C GLN A 290 -1.40 -10.33 22.30
N LYS A 291 -2.56 -10.84 22.70
CA LYS A 291 -2.69 -11.67 23.91
C LYS A 291 -1.85 -12.94 23.83
N GLU A 292 -1.93 -13.65 22.70
CA GLU A 292 -1.21 -14.92 22.54
C GLU A 292 0.31 -14.69 22.40
N PHE A 293 0.77 -13.66 21.69
CA PHE A 293 2.19 -13.33 21.63
C PHE A 293 2.74 -12.93 23.00
N THR A 294 1.97 -12.18 23.80
CA THR A 294 2.33 -11.89 25.21
C THR A 294 2.43 -13.16 26.04
N ARG A 295 1.47 -14.08 25.90
CA ARG A 295 1.50 -15.40 26.60
C ARG A 295 2.73 -16.22 26.22
N LEU A 296 3.13 -16.16 24.94
CA LEU A 296 4.32 -16.83 24.40
C LEU A 296 5.63 -16.07 24.69
N ARG A 297 5.58 -14.90 25.34
CA ARG A 297 6.72 -14.01 25.59
C ARG A 297 7.42 -13.55 24.31
N LEU A 298 6.68 -13.38 23.23
CA LEU A 298 7.18 -12.82 21.98
C LEU A 298 6.99 -11.31 21.97
N GLU A 299 8.04 -10.60 21.57
CA GLU A 299 7.98 -9.15 21.33
C GLU A 299 7.25 -8.88 20.03
N PHE A 300 6.35 -7.92 20.02
CA PHE A 300 5.63 -7.49 18.81
C PHE A 300 5.48 -5.97 18.78
N VAL A 301 5.27 -5.44 17.58
CA VAL A 301 5.05 -4.01 17.36
C VAL A 301 3.54 -3.73 17.36
N PRO A 302 3.01 -2.87 18.25
CA PRO A 302 1.60 -2.46 18.21
C PRO A 302 1.23 -1.87 16.85
N SER A 303 0.10 -2.34 16.27
CA SER A 303 -0.27 -2.03 14.89
C SER A 303 -1.59 -1.29 14.79
N GLN A 304 -1.68 -0.36 13.85
CA GLN A 304 -2.89 0.33 13.40
C GLN A 304 -3.38 -0.19 12.03
N ALA A 305 -2.83 -1.33 11.54
CA ALA A 305 -3.17 -1.97 10.28
C ALA A 305 -3.89 -3.32 10.49
N ASN A 306 -4.02 -4.11 9.42
CA ASN A 306 -4.57 -5.46 9.47
C ASN A 306 -3.49 -6.55 9.54
N PHE A 307 -2.39 -6.27 10.18
CA PHE A 307 -1.27 -7.20 10.41
C PHE A 307 -0.50 -6.78 11.66
N ILE A 308 0.36 -7.66 12.14
CA ILE A 308 1.26 -7.41 13.26
C ILE A 308 2.67 -7.88 12.91
N LEU A 309 3.69 -7.12 13.28
CA LEU A 309 5.09 -7.49 13.16
C LEU A 309 5.53 -8.11 14.50
N VAL A 310 6.01 -9.35 14.47
CA VAL A 310 6.41 -10.10 15.67
C VAL A 310 7.84 -10.57 15.55
N ARG A 311 8.62 -10.43 16.63
CA ARG A 311 10.00 -10.91 16.73
C ARG A 311 10.01 -12.38 17.09
N VAL A 312 10.62 -13.19 16.25
CA VAL A 312 10.68 -14.65 16.38
C VAL A 312 12.13 -15.18 16.42
N GLY A 313 13.12 -14.28 16.43
CA GLY A 313 14.55 -14.59 16.40
C GLY A 313 15.06 -14.86 14.99
N ARG A 314 14.87 -16.07 14.46
CA ARG A 314 15.30 -16.45 13.10
C ARG A 314 14.10 -16.45 12.14
N GLY A 315 13.70 -15.24 11.68
CA GLY A 315 12.46 -15.05 10.92
C GLY A 315 12.31 -15.95 9.69
N GLN A 316 13.37 -16.11 8.91
CA GLN A 316 13.35 -16.98 7.72
C GLN A 316 13.19 -18.46 8.08
N GLU A 317 13.84 -18.94 9.15
CA GLU A 317 13.71 -20.33 9.58
C GLU A 317 12.30 -20.61 10.14
N VAL A 318 11.78 -19.70 10.95
CA VAL A 318 10.40 -19.80 11.47
C VAL A 318 9.38 -19.81 10.32
N PHE A 319 9.55 -18.95 9.33
CA PHE A 319 8.73 -18.95 8.12
C PHE A 319 8.74 -20.31 7.43
N GLN A 320 9.92 -20.90 7.19
CA GLN A 320 10.03 -22.22 6.53
C GLN A 320 9.37 -23.35 7.35
N ARG A 321 9.49 -23.28 8.68
CA ARG A 321 8.82 -24.27 9.55
C ARG A 321 7.31 -24.13 9.55
N LEU A 322 6.78 -22.90 9.51
CA LEU A 322 5.35 -22.62 9.43
C LEU A 322 4.79 -23.05 8.07
N LEU A 323 5.52 -22.82 6.96
CA LEU A 323 5.11 -23.28 5.64
C LEU A 323 4.85 -24.81 5.61
N LYS A 324 5.74 -25.61 6.21
CA LYS A 324 5.58 -27.06 6.31
C LYS A 324 4.35 -27.49 7.13
N GLN A 325 3.79 -26.58 7.91
CA GLN A 325 2.57 -26.79 8.69
C GLN A 325 1.33 -26.14 8.06
N GLY A 326 1.46 -25.63 6.81
CA GLY A 326 0.37 -24.96 6.11
C GLY A 326 0.07 -23.53 6.59
N VAL A 327 0.99 -22.89 7.32
CA VAL A 327 0.81 -21.49 7.76
C VAL A 327 1.76 -20.59 7.00
N ILE A 328 1.20 -19.74 6.15
CA ILE A 328 1.95 -18.85 5.25
C ILE A 328 1.99 -17.43 5.85
N VAL A 329 3.07 -17.06 6.52
CA VAL A 329 3.34 -15.71 7.00
C VAL A 329 4.31 -14.96 6.08
N ARG A 330 4.57 -13.68 6.32
CA ARG A 330 5.54 -12.90 5.53
C ARG A 330 6.87 -12.78 6.28
N PRO A 331 7.97 -13.37 5.80
CA PRO A 331 9.29 -13.08 6.33
C PRO A 331 9.68 -11.63 5.98
N THR A 332 10.34 -10.96 6.92
CA THR A 332 10.64 -9.52 6.78
C THR A 332 12.13 -9.23 6.58
N THR A 333 12.91 -10.23 6.18
CA THR A 333 14.34 -10.06 5.84
C THR A 333 14.54 -9.02 4.72
N GLY A 334 13.70 -9.02 3.68
CA GLY A 334 13.73 -8.03 2.61
C GLY A 334 13.37 -6.59 3.06
N TYR A 335 12.81 -6.44 4.26
CA TYR A 335 12.57 -5.16 4.94
C TYR A 335 13.64 -4.85 5.99
N ARG A 336 14.77 -5.56 6.00
CA ARG A 336 15.86 -5.45 6.99
C ARG A 336 15.43 -5.73 8.44
N PHE A 337 14.40 -6.55 8.60
CA PHE A 337 13.98 -7.13 9.87
C PHE A 337 14.13 -8.66 9.87
N PRO A 338 15.39 -9.21 9.86
CA PRO A 338 15.62 -10.64 9.73
C PRO A 338 15.11 -11.49 10.89
N GLU A 339 14.93 -10.85 12.05
CA GLU A 339 14.45 -11.53 13.27
C GLU A 339 12.90 -11.55 13.37
N HIS A 340 12.20 -10.96 12.41
CA HIS A 340 10.75 -10.79 12.49
C HIS A 340 10.02 -11.51 11.37
N VAL A 341 8.75 -11.76 11.62
CA VAL A 341 7.75 -12.09 10.61
C VAL A 341 6.56 -11.15 10.73
N ARG A 342 5.93 -10.82 9.61
CA ARG A 342 4.67 -10.09 9.59
C ARG A 342 3.53 -11.08 9.44
N VAL A 343 2.55 -11.01 10.34
CA VAL A 343 1.38 -11.87 10.40
C VAL A 343 0.15 -11.04 10.09
N THR A 344 -0.56 -11.38 9.03
CA THR A 344 -1.86 -10.77 8.68
C THR A 344 -2.93 -11.22 9.68
N ILE A 345 -3.88 -10.36 9.98
CA ILE A 345 -5.08 -10.71 10.75
C ILE A 345 -6.02 -11.51 9.86
N GLY A 346 -6.30 -12.77 10.25
CA GLY A 346 -7.12 -13.71 9.51
C GLY A 346 -7.94 -14.60 10.42
#